data_427d8abd7f522f7abce77dd5a1d1fed8
#
_entry.id   427d8abd7f522f7abce77dd5a1d1fed8
#
_cell.length_a   1.000
_cell.length_b   1.000
_cell.length_c   1.000
_cell.angle_alpha   90.00
_cell.angle_beta   90.00
_cell.angle_gamma   90.00
#
_symmetry.space_group_name_H-M   'P 1'
#
loop_
_entity.id
_entity.type
_entity.pdbx_description
1 polymer ?
#
loop_
_entity_poly.entity_id
_entity_poly.type
_entity_poly.pdbx_seq_one_letter_code
_entity_poly.pdbx_strand_id
1 'polypeptide(L)'
;MSITKQPLMSVDQALAKILDTVVSVATVETVPLLQSLGRVIAIDKVAAINVPPCDNSAMDGYAIRLDDLEPLNEVLIAQRIPAGQMGKPLKVGTAARIFTGAAIPPGADSVVMQEDTETRGEVVRVDRSEVKLGQHIRLMGQDIAKGSVVVGCGKRIQPQEIGLLASIGVTEVEVFTRLKVAVLSTGDELVEPGQSLASGQIYNSNRYTLTAFLIALGCEVIDGGIVEDDFQTTCDQ
;
A
#
# COMPACT_ATOMS: atom_id res chain seq x y z
N MET A 1 50.40 29.81 17.40
CA MET A 1 48.94 29.91 17.24
C MET A 1 48.31 28.78 18.04
N SER A 2 47.57 29.12 19.11
CA SER A 2 46.85 28.12 19.94
C SER A 2 45.64 27.64 19.17
N ILE A 3 45.66 26.36 18.74
CA ILE A 3 44.50 25.70 18.15
C ILE A 3 43.51 25.44 19.29
N THR A 4 42.52 26.30 19.45
CA THR A 4 41.39 26.05 20.36
C THR A 4 40.64 24.83 19.83
N LYS A 5 40.86 23.65 20.47
CA LYS A 5 40.06 22.46 20.19
C LYS A 5 38.59 22.79 20.48
N GLN A 6 37.78 22.85 19.43
CA GLN A 6 36.32 22.89 19.61
C GLN A 6 35.89 21.63 20.34
N PRO A 7 34.95 21.69 21.30
CA PRO A 7 34.42 20.53 21.95
C PRO A 7 33.74 19.62 20.92
N LEU A 8 33.86 18.29 21.11
CA LEU A 8 33.19 17.30 20.26
C LEU A 8 31.68 17.49 20.35
N MET A 9 31.03 17.48 19.20
CA MET A 9 29.59 17.56 19.07
C MET A 9 28.97 16.20 19.40
N SER A 10 27.78 16.16 20.05
CA SER A 10 27.06 14.90 20.23
C SER A 10 26.50 14.37 18.88
N VAL A 11 26.21 13.08 18.83
CA VAL A 11 25.65 12.43 17.62
C VAL A 11 24.34 13.11 17.22
N ASP A 12 23.46 13.38 18.18
CA ASP A 12 22.15 14.01 17.91
C ASP A 12 22.31 15.44 17.37
N GLN A 13 23.25 16.22 17.91
CA GLN A 13 23.55 17.56 17.40
C GLN A 13 24.15 17.52 15.99
N ALA A 14 25.03 16.54 15.72
CA ALA A 14 25.60 16.37 14.39
C ALA A 14 24.54 15.98 13.36
N LEU A 15 23.66 15.03 13.73
CA LEU A 15 22.54 14.59 12.89
C LEU A 15 21.58 15.74 12.59
N ALA A 16 21.15 16.49 13.62
CA ALA A 16 20.27 17.63 13.43
C ALA A 16 20.90 18.66 12.46
N LYS A 17 22.18 18.96 12.63
CA LYS A 17 22.90 19.90 11.78
C LYS A 17 23.04 19.43 10.33
N ILE A 18 23.23 18.11 10.10
CA ILE A 18 23.24 17.52 8.76
C ILE A 18 21.86 17.65 8.14
N LEU A 19 20.80 17.25 8.86
CA LEU A 19 19.42 17.29 8.34
C LEU A 19 18.96 18.69 7.99
N ASP A 20 19.36 19.72 8.74
CA ASP A 20 19.05 21.13 8.45
C ASP A 20 19.65 21.63 7.13
N THR A 21 20.72 20.96 6.63
CA THR A 21 21.38 21.33 5.38
C THR A 21 20.93 20.52 4.18
N VAL A 22 20.16 19.45 4.41
CA VAL A 22 19.70 18.55 3.34
C VAL A 22 18.61 19.23 2.50
N VAL A 23 18.88 19.36 1.20
CA VAL A 23 17.88 19.79 0.21
C VAL A 23 17.57 18.61 -0.70
N SER A 24 16.28 18.36 -0.92
CA SER A 24 15.87 17.30 -1.85
C SER A 24 16.33 17.63 -3.26
N VAL A 25 17.08 16.71 -3.87
CA VAL A 25 17.54 16.80 -5.27
C VAL A 25 16.74 15.88 -6.19
N ALA A 26 15.84 15.05 -5.62
CA ALA A 26 15.01 14.13 -6.39
C ALA A 26 13.93 14.91 -7.16
N THR A 27 13.75 14.56 -8.41
CA THR A 27 12.64 15.02 -9.26
C THR A 27 11.47 14.02 -9.16
N VAL A 28 10.37 14.29 -9.86
CA VAL A 28 9.20 13.42 -9.90
C VAL A 28 9.11 12.73 -11.25
N GLU A 29 8.80 11.45 -11.24
CA GLU A 29 8.49 10.65 -12.42
C GLU A 29 7.23 9.82 -12.19
N THR A 30 6.52 9.49 -13.28
CA THR A 30 5.36 8.60 -13.24
C THR A 30 5.78 7.20 -13.62
N VAL A 31 5.40 6.22 -12.81
CA VAL A 31 5.71 4.81 -13.05
C VAL A 31 4.45 3.93 -12.92
N PRO A 32 4.39 2.81 -13.66
CA PRO A 32 3.35 1.81 -13.46
C PRO A 32 3.30 1.33 -12.00
N LEU A 33 2.08 1.06 -11.49
CA LEU A 33 1.85 0.76 -10.09
C LEU A 33 2.78 -0.34 -9.53
N LEU A 34 2.98 -1.45 -10.23
CA LEU A 34 3.88 -2.52 -9.77
C LEU A 34 5.36 -2.12 -9.75
N GLN A 35 5.77 -1.17 -10.60
CA GLN A 35 7.15 -0.66 -10.62
C GLN A 35 7.41 0.36 -9.51
N SER A 36 6.37 0.78 -8.81
CA SER A 36 6.48 1.72 -7.70
C SER A 36 6.90 1.06 -6.38
N LEU A 37 6.98 -0.26 -6.30
CA LEU A 37 7.41 -0.98 -5.10
C LEU A 37 8.80 -0.50 -4.63
N GLY A 38 8.89 -0.12 -3.36
CA GLY A 38 10.10 0.42 -2.75
C GLY A 38 10.43 1.88 -3.12
N ARG A 39 9.64 2.50 -4.01
CA ARG A 39 9.75 3.94 -4.36
C ARG A 39 9.07 4.79 -3.30
N VAL A 40 9.38 6.07 -3.29
CA VAL A 40 8.74 7.06 -2.40
C VAL A 40 7.73 7.86 -3.19
N ILE A 41 6.48 7.88 -2.72
CA ILE A 41 5.39 8.60 -3.39
C ILE A 41 5.62 10.12 -3.30
N ALA A 42 5.42 10.80 -4.42
CA ALA A 42 5.70 12.24 -4.53
C ALA A 42 4.46 13.12 -4.35
N ILE A 43 3.27 12.56 -4.54
CA ILE A 43 2.00 13.30 -4.48
C ILE A 43 0.97 12.43 -3.75
N ASP A 44 0.21 13.05 -2.83
CA ASP A 44 -0.89 12.38 -2.14
C ASP A 44 -1.83 11.69 -3.12
N LYS A 45 -2.12 10.42 -2.86
CA LYS A 45 -3.14 9.68 -3.61
C LYS A 45 -4.46 9.71 -2.88
N VAL A 46 -5.40 10.38 -3.51
CA VAL A 46 -6.76 10.59 -2.98
C VAL A 46 -7.72 9.63 -3.67
N ALA A 47 -8.59 8.99 -2.92
CA ALA A 47 -9.60 8.08 -3.45
C ALA A 47 -10.62 8.82 -4.32
N ALA A 48 -10.72 8.44 -5.60
CA ALA A 48 -11.75 8.95 -6.51
C ALA A 48 -13.10 8.25 -6.35
N ILE A 49 -13.10 7.08 -5.70
CA ILE A 49 -14.28 6.23 -5.46
C ILE A 49 -14.33 5.81 -4.00
N ASN A 50 -15.49 5.33 -3.56
CA ASN A 50 -15.62 4.60 -2.29
C ASN A 50 -15.17 3.15 -2.43
N VAL A 51 -14.66 2.55 -1.36
CA VAL A 51 -14.41 1.11 -1.26
C VAL A 51 -15.09 0.59 0.00
N PRO A 52 -16.08 -0.32 -0.12
CA PRO A 52 -16.73 -0.74 -1.36
C PRO A 52 -17.51 0.39 -2.05
N PRO A 53 -17.81 0.29 -3.36
CA PRO A 53 -18.47 1.36 -4.12
C PRO A 53 -19.98 1.49 -3.84
N CYS A 54 -20.59 0.50 -3.21
CA CYS A 54 -21.98 0.48 -2.74
C CYS A 54 -22.10 -0.47 -1.54
N ASP A 55 -23.20 -0.40 -0.82
CA ASP A 55 -23.51 -1.36 0.22
C ASP A 55 -23.52 -2.77 -0.37
N ASN A 56 -22.80 -3.69 0.25
CA ASN A 56 -22.67 -5.07 -0.23
C ASN A 56 -22.77 -6.10 0.90
N SER A 57 -23.07 -7.34 0.50
CA SER A 57 -23.17 -8.43 1.45
C SER A 57 -21.79 -8.86 1.96
N ALA A 58 -21.66 -8.99 3.28
CA ALA A 58 -20.49 -9.57 3.91
C ALA A 58 -20.49 -11.11 3.86
N MET A 59 -21.66 -11.74 3.60
CA MET A 59 -21.86 -13.17 3.70
C MET A 59 -22.67 -13.72 2.53
N ASP A 60 -22.60 -15.01 2.32
CA ASP A 60 -23.52 -15.75 1.47
C ASP A 60 -24.82 -15.98 2.25
N GLY A 61 -25.96 -15.57 1.70
CA GLY A 61 -27.20 -15.65 2.45
C GLY A 61 -28.40 -15.07 1.72
N TYR A 62 -29.25 -14.44 2.47
CA TYR A 62 -30.49 -13.83 1.98
C TYR A 62 -30.59 -12.38 2.42
N ALA A 63 -30.68 -11.47 1.46
CA ALA A 63 -30.99 -10.07 1.72
C ALA A 63 -32.51 -9.95 1.89
N ILE A 64 -32.91 -9.34 3.02
CA ILE A 64 -34.29 -9.24 3.47
C ILE A 64 -34.61 -7.83 3.95
N ARG A 65 -35.89 -7.53 4.11
CA ARG A 65 -36.36 -6.43 4.94
C ARG A 65 -36.93 -7.04 6.22
N LEU A 66 -36.42 -6.59 7.37
CA LEU A 66 -36.77 -7.17 8.67
C LEU A 66 -38.26 -7.12 8.98
N ASP A 67 -38.95 -6.07 8.58
CA ASP A 67 -40.39 -5.90 8.80
C ASP A 67 -41.23 -6.93 8.04
N ASP A 68 -40.68 -7.52 6.97
CA ASP A 68 -41.41 -8.51 6.17
C ASP A 68 -41.39 -9.91 6.81
N LEU A 69 -40.58 -10.14 7.85
CA LEU A 69 -40.53 -11.43 8.56
C LEU A 69 -41.74 -11.65 9.50
N GLU A 70 -42.44 -10.59 9.91
CA GLU A 70 -43.59 -10.70 10.81
C GLU A 70 -44.90 -11.02 10.02
N PRO A 71 -45.78 -11.90 10.52
CA PRO A 71 -45.66 -12.71 11.76
C PRO A 71 -45.10 -14.13 11.53
N LEU A 72 -44.76 -14.53 10.28
CA LEU A 72 -44.53 -15.94 9.92
C LEU A 72 -43.08 -16.36 9.93
N ASN A 73 -42.13 -15.41 10.04
CA ASN A 73 -40.70 -15.69 9.88
C ASN A 73 -40.32 -16.31 8.52
N GLU A 74 -41.14 -16.15 7.51
CA GLU A 74 -40.98 -16.74 6.17
C GLU A 74 -41.18 -15.68 5.08
N VAL A 75 -40.28 -15.67 4.08
CA VAL A 75 -40.35 -14.80 2.91
C VAL A 75 -40.05 -15.58 1.62
N LEU A 76 -40.61 -15.14 0.50
CA LEU A 76 -40.43 -15.76 -0.81
C LEU A 76 -39.09 -15.32 -1.43
N ILE A 77 -38.30 -16.27 -1.93
CA ILE A 77 -37.05 -15.99 -2.66
C ILE A 77 -37.41 -15.54 -4.08
N ALA A 78 -37.40 -14.22 -4.32
CA ALA A 78 -37.86 -13.65 -5.59
C ALA A 78 -36.74 -13.42 -6.62
N GLN A 79 -35.48 -13.39 -6.18
CA GLN A 79 -34.33 -13.17 -7.05
C GLN A 79 -33.03 -13.77 -6.47
N ARG A 80 -32.02 -13.91 -7.34
CA ARG A 80 -30.68 -14.32 -6.99
C ARG A 80 -29.69 -13.29 -7.51
N ILE A 81 -28.80 -12.78 -6.64
CA ILE A 81 -27.89 -11.68 -6.93
C ILE A 81 -26.44 -12.15 -6.70
N PRO A 82 -25.75 -12.65 -7.73
CA PRO A 82 -24.32 -12.98 -7.62
C PRO A 82 -23.47 -11.70 -7.55
N ALA A 83 -22.23 -11.84 -7.07
CA ALA A 83 -21.25 -10.73 -7.06
C ALA A 83 -21.08 -10.14 -8.48
N GLY A 84 -20.94 -8.82 -8.54
CA GLY A 84 -20.82 -8.09 -9.80
C GLY A 84 -22.14 -7.80 -10.52
N GLN A 85 -23.27 -8.16 -9.92
CA GLN A 85 -24.61 -7.84 -10.47
C GLN A 85 -25.41 -6.98 -9.50
N MET A 86 -26.31 -6.17 -10.05
CA MET A 86 -27.27 -5.36 -9.29
C MET A 86 -28.62 -6.08 -9.24
N GLY A 87 -29.17 -6.18 -8.02
CA GLY A 87 -30.52 -6.71 -7.83
C GLY A 87 -31.59 -5.67 -8.17
N LYS A 88 -32.82 -6.17 -8.45
CA LYS A 88 -34.02 -5.33 -8.52
C LYS A 88 -34.48 -4.99 -7.10
N PRO A 89 -35.24 -3.86 -6.91
CA PRO A 89 -35.83 -3.55 -5.62
C PRO A 89 -36.63 -4.75 -5.07
N LEU A 90 -36.46 -5.04 -3.77
CA LEU A 90 -37.24 -6.06 -3.08
C LEU A 90 -38.69 -5.63 -2.99
N LYS A 91 -39.60 -6.53 -3.36
CA LYS A 91 -41.04 -6.38 -3.08
C LYS A 91 -41.31 -6.78 -1.62
N VAL A 92 -42.39 -6.26 -1.08
CA VAL A 92 -42.88 -6.65 0.26
C VAL A 92 -43.05 -8.17 0.33
N GLY A 93 -42.60 -8.80 1.40
CA GLY A 93 -42.68 -10.25 1.63
C GLY A 93 -41.70 -11.08 0.80
N THR A 94 -40.69 -10.46 0.20
CA THR A 94 -39.70 -11.19 -0.60
C THR A 94 -38.27 -11.03 -0.08
N ALA A 95 -37.42 -12.03 -0.37
CA ALA A 95 -36.00 -12.04 -0.14
C ALA A 95 -35.22 -12.16 -1.46
N ALA A 96 -33.95 -11.78 -1.42
CA ALA A 96 -32.99 -12.07 -2.49
C ALA A 96 -31.93 -13.04 -1.99
N ARG A 97 -31.71 -14.17 -2.66
CA ARG A 97 -30.52 -14.98 -2.47
C ARG A 97 -29.31 -14.17 -2.91
N ILE A 98 -28.42 -13.85 -1.98
CA ILE A 98 -27.26 -12.97 -2.20
C ILE A 98 -25.96 -13.68 -1.86
N PHE A 99 -24.85 -13.22 -2.48
CA PHE A 99 -23.53 -13.77 -2.26
C PHE A 99 -22.57 -12.68 -1.78
N THR A 100 -21.54 -13.09 -1.08
CA THR A 100 -20.49 -12.18 -0.56
C THR A 100 -19.99 -11.25 -1.66
N GLY A 101 -19.96 -9.95 -1.36
CA GLY A 101 -19.57 -8.89 -2.30
C GLY A 101 -20.65 -8.44 -3.27
N ALA A 102 -21.82 -9.10 -3.33
CA ALA A 102 -22.92 -8.65 -4.16
C ALA A 102 -23.60 -7.41 -3.56
N ALA A 103 -24.04 -6.49 -4.43
CA ALA A 103 -24.71 -5.27 -4.01
C ALA A 103 -26.05 -5.57 -3.31
N ILE A 104 -26.31 -4.89 -2.20
CA ILE A 104 -27.59 -4.98 -1.49
C ILE A 104 -28.70 -4.39 -2.37
N PRO A 105 -29.77 -5.17 -2.64
CA PRO A 105 -30.86 -4.64 -3.45
C PRO A 105 -31.63 -3.55 -2.69
N PRO A 106 -32.13 -2.51 -3.39
CA PRO A 106 -32.95 -1.49 -2.75
C PRO A 106 -34.15 -2.10 -2.00
N GLY A 107 -34.36 -1.66 -0.77
CA GLY A 107 -35.43 -2.16 0.10
C GLY A 107 -35.01 -3.30 1.03
N ALA A 108 -33.85 -3.90 0.85
CA ALA A 108 -33.25 -4.76 1.87
C ALA A 108 -32.52 -3.92 2.91
N ASP A 109 -32.59 -4.34 4.16
CA ASP A 109 -31.95 -3.68 5.31
C ASP A 109 -31.09 -4.62 6.15
N SER A 110 -31.06 -5.92 5.83
CA SER A 110 -30.28 -6.91 6.55
C SER A 110 -29.96 -8.09 5.63
N VAL A 111 -28.86 -8.81 5.95
CA VAL A 111 -28.51 -10.08 5.33
C VAL A 111 -28.43 -11.14 6.42
N VAL A 112 -29.07 -12.28 6.17
CA VAL A 112 -29.00 -13.47 7.03
C VAL A 112 -28.15 -14.51 6.33
N MET A 113 -27.20 -15.10 7.06
CA MET A 113 -26.34 -16.16 6.53
C MET A 113 -27.18 -17.38 6.13
N GLN A 114 -26.79 -18.04 5.07
CA GLN A 114 -27.53 -19.25 4.62
C GLN A 114 -27.54 -20.36 5.69
N GLU A 115 -26.50 -20.40 6.52
CA GLU A 115 -26.35 -21.35 7.62
C GLU A 115 -27.37 -21.13 8.74
N ASP A 116 -27.88 -19.91 8.88
CA ASP A 116 -28.86 -19.50 9.89
C ASP A 116 -30.30 -19.49 9.33
N THR A 117 -30.53 -20.17 8.19
CA THR A 117 -31.81 -20.20 7.52
C THR A 117 -32.25 -21.61 7.18
N GLU A 118 -33.58 -21.83 7.09
CA GLU A 118 -34.17 -23.04 6.53
C GLU A 118 -34.84 -22.71 5.19
N THR A 119 -34.43 -23.39 4.13
CA THR A 119 -35.03 -23.18 2.78
C THR A 119 -35.92 -24.35 2.41
N ARG A 120 -37.16 -24.07 1.96
CA ARG A 120 -38.15 -25.02 1.47
C ARG A 120 -38.71 -24.56 0.11
N GLY A 121 -38.17 -25.14 -0.97
CA GLY A 121 -38.49 -24.67 -2.31
C GLY A 121 -38.09 -23.21 -2.54
N GLU A 122 -39.05 -22.35 -2.81
CA GLU A 122 -38.83 -20.92 -3.05
C GLU A 122 -39.03 -20.07 -1.77
N VAL A 123 -39.20 -20.67 -0.61
CA VAL A 123 -39.41 -19.98 0.66
C VAL A 123 -38.19 -20.15 1.55
N VAL A 124 -37.72 -19.06 2.14
CA VAL A 124 -36.72 -19.06 3.19
C VAL A 124 -37.34 -18.67 4.52
N ARG A 125 -37.07 -19.45 5.54
CA ARG A 125 -37.43 -19.20 6.94
C ARG A 125 -36.24 -18.63 7.69
N VAL A 126 -36.49 -17.57 8.43
CA VAL A 126 -35.50 -16.81 9.21
C VAL A 126 -36.06 -16.53 10.60
N ASP A 127 -35.33 -16.84 11.63
CA ASP A 127 -35.72 -16.44 12.98
C ASP A 127 -35.52 -14.92 13.16
N ARG A 128 -36.62 -14.16 13.18
CA ARG A 128 -36.60 -12.71 13.31
C ARG A 128 -35.89 -12.23 14.59
N SER A 129 -35.94 -13.02 15.67
CA SER A 129 -35.34 -12.65 16.96
C SER A 129 -33.82 -12.61 16.94
N GLU A 130 -33.19 -13.35 16.01
CA GLU A 130 -31.74 -13.48 15.86
C GLU A 130 -31.14 -12.47 14.87
N VAL A 131 -32.00 -11.68 14.16
CA VAL A 131 -31.52 -10.77 13.12
C VAL A 131 -31.64 -9.31 13.54
N LYS A 132 -30.55 -8.56 13.32
CA LYS A 132 -30.45 -7.11 13.62
C LYS A 132 -30.44 -6.29 12.32
N LEU A 133 -30.97 -5.07 12.44
CA LEU A 133 -30.90 -4.10 11.35
C LEU A 133 -29.43 -3.83 10.95
N GLY A 134 -29.13 -3.84 9.65
CA GLY A 134 -27.78 -3.67 9.12
C GLY A 134 -26.87 -4.88 9.23
N GLN A 135 -27.38 -6.01 9.75
CA GLN A 135 -26.59 -7.23 9.94
C GLN A 135 -26.00 -7.71 8.61
N HIS A 136 -24.68 -8.03 8.62
CA HIS A 136 -23.92 -8.53 7.47
C HIS A 136 -23.96 -7.64 6.22
N ILE A 137 -24.21 -6.35 6.38
CA ILE A 137 -24.06 -5.34 5.33
C ILE A 137 -22.78 -4.56 5.55
N ARG A 138 -21.90 -4.56 4.55
CA ARG A 138 -20.76 -3.65 4.48
C ARG A 138 -21.20 -2.37 3.79
N LEU A 139 -21.04 -1.26 4.48
CA LEU A 139 -21.50 0.04 3.98
C LEU A 139 -20.56 0.59 2.89
N MET A 140 -21.15 1.33 1.96
CA MET A 140 -20.39 2.08 0.96
C MET A 140 -19.32 2.96 1.61
N GLY A 141 -18.06 2.84 1.14
CA GLY A 141 -16.95 3.63 1.67
C GLY A 141 -16.45 3.22 3.05
N GLN A 142 -16.90 2.07 3.58
CA GLN A 142 -16.51 1.59 4.90
C GLN A 142 -14.98 1.40 5.04
N ASP A 143 -14.31 0.94 4.00
CA ASP A 143 -12.87 0.73 4.01
C ASP A 143 -12.11 2.00 3.58
N ILE A 144 -12.56 2.63 2.48
CA ILE A 144 -11.97 3.87 1.95
C ILE A 144 -13.09 4.78 1.49
N ALA A 145 -13.21 5.95 2.10
CA ALA A 145 -14.17 6.97 1.68
C ALA A 145 -13.61 7.78 0.49
N LYS A 146 -14.46 8.06 -0.50
CA LYS A 146 -14.13 8.98 -1.58
C LYS A 146 -13.65 10.32 -1.03
N GLY A 147 -12.54 10.84 -1.54
CA GLY A 147 -11.92 12.09 -1.11
C GLY A 147 -10.91 11.95 0.03
N SER A 148 -10.77 10.75 0.64
CA SER A 148 -9.73 10.52 1.63
C SER A 148 -8.36 10.32 0.99
N VAL A 149 -7.30 10.73 1.68
CA VAL A 149 -5.92 10.41 1.30
C VAL A 149 -5.64 8.95 1.65
N VAL A 150 -5.35 8.14 0.64
CA VAL A 150 -5.08 6.69 0.77
C VAL A 150 -3.60 6.44 1.07
N VAL A 151 -2.73 7.13 0.35
CA VAL A 151 -1.27 7.10 0.57
C VAL A 151 -0.75 8.52 0.48
N GLY A 152 -0.12 9.01 1.55
CA GLY A 152 0.43 10.36 1.62
C GLY A 152 1.81 10.50 0.97
N CYS A 153 2.12 11.70 0.50
CA CYS A 153 3.44 12.09 -0.01
C CYS A 153 4.55 11.74 1.00
N GLY A 154 5.71 11.32 0.52
CA GLY A 154 6.85 10.92 1.34
C GLY A 154 6.78 9.48 1.87
N LYS A 155 5.67 8.78 1.69
CA LYS A 155 5.54 7.37 2.07
C LYS A 155 6.32 6.47 1.11
N ARG A 156 7.13 5.55 1.65
CA ARG A 156 7.73 4.46 0.86
C ARG A 156 6.67 3.41 0.60
N ILE A 157 6.45 3.11 -0.68
CA ILE A 157 5.45 2.16 -1.15
C ILE A 157 5.91 0.74 -0.85
N GLN A 158 5.11 0.01 -0.09
CA GLN A 158 5.27 -1.39 0.27
C GLN A 158 4.14 -2.22 -0.39
N PRO A 159 4.14 -3.56 -0.31
CA PRO A 159 3.09 -4.38 -0.93
C PRO A 159 1.66 -4.00 -0.52
N GLN A 160 1.43 -3.59 0.72
CA GLN A 160 0.10 -3.17 1.20
C GLN A 160 -0.35 -1.85 0.56
N GLU A 161 0.56 -0.89 0.33
CA GLU A 161 0.22 0.35 -0.38
C GLU A 161 -0.11 0.06 -1.85
N ILE A 162 0.56 -0.90 -2.50
CA ILE A 162 0.20 -1.36 -3.85
C ILE A 162 -1.25 -1.87 -3.86
N GLY A 163 -1.62 -2.71 -2.89
CA GLY A 163 -2.99 -3.23 -2.77
C GLY A 163 -4.02 -2.12 -2.56
N LEU A 164 -3.74 -1.16 -1.66
CA LEU A 164 -4.61 -0.02 -1.41
C LEU A 164 -4.80 0.85 -2.65
N LEU A 165 -3.72 1.18 -3.37
CA LEU A 165 -3.77 1.97 -4.59
C LEU A 165 -4.54 1.25 -5.70
N ALA A 166 -4.33 -0.06 -5.85
CA ALA A 166 -5.07 -0.88 -6.80
C ALA A 166 -6.58 -0.90 -6.49
N SER A 167 -6.96 -0.95 -5.20
CA SER A 167 -8.37 -1.00 -4.78
C SER A 167 -9.17 0.26 -5.13
N ILE A 168 -8.48 1.40 -5.32
CA ILE A 168 -9.08 2.66 -5.78
C ILE A 168 -8.88 2.91 -7.28
N GLY A 169 -8.38 1.91 -8.04
CA GLY A 169 -8.25 1.95 -9.50
C GLY A 169 -7.01 2.67 -10.02
N VAL A 170 -5.99 2.90 -9.19
CA VAL A 170 -4.74 3.54 -9.61
C VAL A 170 -3.88 2.55 -10.41
N THR A 171 -3.46 2.94 -11.60
CA THR A 171 -2.59 2.16 -12.51
C THR A 171 -1.17 2.69 -12.57
N GLU A 172 -0.99 3.98 -12.26
CA GLU A 172 0.29 4.67 -12.29
C GLU A 172 0.39 5.62 -11.10
N VAL A 173 1.61 5.83 -10.61
CA VAL A 173 1.87 6.71 -9.47
C VAL A 173 3.04 7.63 -9.75
N GLU A 174 2.95 8.86 -9.25
CA GLU A 174 4.03 9.82 -9.22
C GLU A 174 4.92 9.51 -8.01
N VAL A 175 6.17 9.21 -8.29
CA VAL A 175 7.19 8.88 -7.29
C VAL A 175 8.41 9.77 -7.44
N PHE A 176 9.15 9.96 -6.37
CA PHE A 176 10.46 10.60 -6.47
C PHE A 176 11.43 9.70 -7.26
N THR A 177 12.23 10.31 -8.14
CA THR A 177 13.30 9.62 -8.86
C THR A 177 14.31 9.02 -7.86
N ARG A 178 14.96 7.93 -8.26
CA ARG A 178 16.04 7.35 -7.45
C ARG A 178 17.21 8.33 -7.38
N LEU A 179 17.80 8.49 -6.21
CA LEU A 179 19.03 9.25 -6.07
C LEU A 179 20.15 8.52 -6.79
N LYS A 180 20.92 9.26 -7.59
CA LYS A 180 22.16 8.79 -8.19
C LYS A 180 23.31 9.11 -7.25
N VAL A 181 24.04 8.09 -6.81
CA VAL A 181 25.12 8.22 -5.85
C VAL A 181 26.37 7.55 -6.42
N ALA A 182 27.43 8.34 -6.61
CA ALA A 182 28.72 7.81 -6.98
C ALA A 182 29.47 7.32 -5.74
N VAL A 183 30.10 6.14 -5.84
CA VAL A 183 31.00 5.58 -4.82
C VAL A 183 32.41 5.52 -5.40
N LEU A 184 33.30 6.26 -4.79
CA LEU A 184 34.72 6.31 -5.14
C LEU A 184 35.53 5.80 -3.95
N SER A 185 36.60 5.08 -4.20
CA SER A 185 37.59 4.68 -3.19
C SER A 185 38.95 5.21 -3.59
N THR A 186 39.68 5.79 -2.65
CA THR A 186 41.06 6.24 -2.89
C THR A 186 42.00 5.51 -1.94
N GLY A 187 43.19 5.18 -2.38
CA GLY A 187 44.22 4.54 -1.60
C GLY A 187 45.05 3.56 -2.43
N ASP A 188 46.37 3.74 -2.46
CA ASP A 188 47.30 2.92 -3.21
C ASP A 188 47.44 1.50 -2.63
N GLU A 189 47.02 1.31 -1.37
CA GLU A 189 46.94 0.02 -0.70
C GLU A 189 45.74 -0.82 -1.11
N LEU A 190 44.73 -0.23 -1.78
CA LEU A 190 43.46 -0.89 -2.08
C LEU A 190 43.54 -1.79 -3.31
N VAL A 191 43.06 -3.01 -3.16
CA VAL A 191 43.01 -4.03 -4.23
C VAL A 191 41.57 -4.57 -4.33
N GLU A 192 41.14 -4.86 -5.54
CA GLU A 192 39.85 -5.50 -5.76
C GLU A 192 39.81 -6.94 -5.27
N PRO A 193 38.73 -7.40 -4.61
CA PRO A 193 38.56 -8.80 -4.26
C PRO A 193 38.74 -9.73 -5.47
N GLY A 194 39.43 -10.82 -5.27
CA GLY A 194 39.79 -11.78 -6.32
C GLY A 194 41.16 -11.58 -6.95
N GLN A 195 41.83 -10.48 -6.70
CA GLN A 195 43.24 -10.26 -7.07
C GLN A 195 44.18 -10.69 -5.95
N SER A 196 45.43 -10.96 -6.26
CA SER A 196 46.45 -11.31 -5.26
C SER A 196 46.94 -10.07 -4.53
N LEU A 197 47.01 -10.11 -3.19
CA LEU A 197 47.56 -9.03 -2.38
C LEU A 197 49.07 -9.03 -2.41
N ALA A 198 49.70 -7.90 -2.70
CA ALA A 198 51.08 -7.64 -2.42
C ALA A 198 51.28 -7.25 -0.95
N SER A 199 52.55 -7.16 -0.52
CA SER A 199 52.86 -6.71 0.85
C SER A 199 52.39 -5.27 1.06
N GLY A 200 51.62 -5.04 2.12
CA GLY A 200 51.05 -3.72 2.44
C GLY A 200 49.69 -3.42 1.79
N GLN A 201 49.15 -4.32 0.96
CA GLN A 201 47.85 -4.13 0.33
C GLN A 201 46.73 -4.80 1.12
N ILE A 202 45.52 -4.25 0.98
CA ILE A 202 44.28 -4.75 1.57
C ILE A 202 43.14 -4.76 0.53
N TYR A 203 42.15 -5.63 0.74
CA TYR A 203 40.96 -5.62 -0.12
C TYR A 203 40.05 -4.44 0.19
N ASN A 204 39.49 -3.81 -0.87
CA ASN A 204 38.56 -2.72 -0.79
C ASN A 204 37.15 -3.20 -0.36
N SER A 205 36.97 -3.59 0.89
CA SER A 205 35.71 -4.08 1.43
C SER A 205 34.68 -2.97 1.62
N ASN A 206 35.13 -1.73 1.91
CA ASN A 206 34.23 -0.59 2.16
C ASN A 206 33.40 -0.23 0.93
N ARG A 207 33.98 -0.27 -0.27
CA ARG A 207 33.25 -0.04 -1.53
C ARG A 207 32.03 -0.96 -1.64
N TYR A 208 32.20 -2.25 -1.40
CA TYR A 208 31.12 -3.25 -1.46
C TYR A 208 30.06 -2.98 -0.38
N THR A 209 30.49 -2.65 0.83
CA THR A 209 29.58 -2.34 1.94
C THR A 209 28.73 -1.11 1.63
N LEU A 210 29.37 0.00 1.18
CA LEU A 210 28.66 1.25 0.84
C LEU A 210 27.71 1.04 -0.35
N THR A 211 28.17 0.37 -1.41
CA THR A 211 27.36 0.03 -2.57
C THR A 211 26.12 -0.78 -2.17
N ALA A 212 26.29 -1.81 -1.34
CA ALA A 212 25.19 -2.63 -0.87
C ALA A 212 24.19 -1.83 -0.03
N PHE A 213 24.64 -0.93 0.86
CA PHE A 213 23.78 -0.02 1.61
C PHE A 213 22.96 0.90 0.70
N LEU A 214 23.62 1.52 -0.29
CA LEU A 214 22.94 2.42 -1.22
C LEU A 214 21.90 1.70 -2.07
N ILE A 215 22.20 0.49 -2.55
CA ILE A 215 21.24 -0.36 -3.26
C ILE A 215 20.05 -0.70 -2.35
N ALA A 216 20.29 -1.08 -1.11
CA ALA A 216 19.22 -1.39 -0.13
C ALA A 216 18.35 -0.17 0.20
N LEU A 217 18.92 1.04 0.17
CA LEU A 217 18.20 2.29 0.29
C LEU A 217 17.41 2.67 -0.97
N GLY A 218 17.63 1.96 -2.09
CA GLY A 218 16.94 2.20 -3.36
C GLY A 218 17.61 3.24 -4.24
N CYS A 219 18.88 3.58 -4.00
CA CYS A 219 19.66 4.48 -4.85
C CYS A 219 20.10 3.79 -6.15
N GLU A 220 20.34 4.60 -7.19
CA GLU A 220 21.08 4.20 -8.39
C GLU A 220 22.57 4.46 -8.11
N VAL A 221 23.35 3.39 -8.02
CA VAL A 221 24.78 3.51 -7.66
C VAL A 221 25.64 3.60 -8.91
N ILE A 222 26.46 4.63 -8.98
CA ILE A 222 27.51 4.79 -9.99
C ILE A 222 28.82 4.36 -9.32
N ASP A 223 29.40 3.30 -9.83
CA ASP A 223 30.64 2.75 -9.29
C ASP A 223 31.84 3.39 -9.97
N GLY A 224 32.56 4.26 -9.26
CA GLY A 224 33.76 4.95 -9.75
C GLY A 224 35.07 4.19 -9.55
N GLY A 225 35.00 2.97 -8.93
CA GLY A 225 36.20 2.14 -8.75
C GLY A 225 37.17 2.63 -7.68
N ILE A 226 38.42 2.23 -7.86
CA ILE A 226 39.58 2.71 -7.07
C ILE A 226 40.27 3.79 -7.89
N VAL A 227 40.43 4.96 -7.30
CA VAL A 227 41.15 6.10 -7.88
C VAL A 227 42.50 6.19 -7.18
N GLU A 228 43.59 6.39 -7.95
CA GLU A 228 44.91 6.63 -7.40
C GLU A 228 44.90 7.85 -6.49
N ASP A 229 45.72 7.82 -5.43
CA ASP A 229 45.79 8.94 -4.45
C ASP A 229 46.63 10.11 -5.02
N ASP A 230 46.14 10.62 -6.16
CA ASP A 230 46.65 11.80 -6.87
C ASP A 230 45.55 12.84 -7.03
N PHE A 231 45.90 14.09 -6.72
CA PHE A 231 44.96 15.21 -6.73
C PHE A 231 44.32 15.43 -8.12
N GLN A 232 45.14 15.35 -9.20
CA GLN A 232 44.61 15.60 -10.56
C GLN A 232 43.69 14.46 -11.00
N THR A 233 44.09 13.23 -10.76
CA THR A 233 43.28 12.04 -11.07
C THR A 233 41.91 12.05 -10.32
N THR A 234 41.93 12.50 -9.05
CA THR A 234 40.71 12.62 -8.25
C THR A 234 39.78 13.73 -8.77
N CYS A 235 40.33 14.83 -9.32
CA CYS A 235 39.52 15.92 -9.90
C CYS A 235 38.94 15.60 -11.27
N ASP A 236 39.55 14.70 -12.03
CA ASP A 236 39.14 14.34 -13.40
C ASP A 236 38.06 13.25 -13.46
N GLN A 237 37.73 12.64 -12.29
CA GLN A 237 36.65 11.63 -12.12
C GLN A 237 35.32 12.29 -11.76
#